data_3aaa7f78a3348ab567ab4adac00a72b6
#
_entry.id   3aaa7f78a3348ab567ab4adac00a72b6
#
_cell.length_a   1.000
_cell.length_b   1.000
_cell.length_c   1.000
_cell.angle_alpha   90.00
_cell.angle_beta   90.00
_cell.angle_gamma   90.00
#
_symmetry.space_group_name_H-M   'P 1'
#
loop_
_entity.id
_entity.type
_entity.pdbx_description
1 polymer ?
#
loop_
_entity_poly.entity_id
_entity_poly.type
_entity_poly.pdbx_seq_one_letter_code
_entity_poly.pdbx_strand_id
1 'polypeptide(L)'
;GAEYLRTSYHFPAVVSAGVMMHHEWYNGEGYPIGKSGDDIPLYARIIKVTDSYDAMISKRPGREQLSPADAIEYMMAMAGAEFAPKLVNIFLRRMAVYPIGCEVLLSNGQHGIVAKNFRDFSLRPLVRIVETGGMLNLRDDPEGLSITIGRMIM
;
A
#
# COMPACT_ATOMS: atom_id res chain seq x y z
N GLY A 1 -7.33 -13.12 19.05
CA GLY A 1 -6.27 -12.09 18.97
C GLY A 1 -6.38 -11.07 20.09
N ALA A 2 -7.32 -10.10 20.02
CA ALA A 2 -7.40 -8.97 20.97
C ALA A 2 -7.60 -9.39 22.42
N GLU A 3 -8.46 -10.37 22.68
CA GLU A 3 -8.71 -10.88 24.04
C GLU A 3 -7.47 -11.58 24.63
N TYR A 4 -6.78 -12.35 23.83
CA TYR A 4 -5.51 -12.98 24.23
C TYR A 4 -4.44 -11.94 24.60
N LEU A 5 -4.30 -10.87 23.82
CA LEU A 5 -3.40 -9.77 24.15
C LEU A 5 -3.76 -9.06 25.44
N ARG A 6 -5.05 -8.87 25.70
CA ARG A 6 -5.54 -8.24 26.92
C ARG A 6 -5.31 -9.09 28.17
N THR A 7 -5.55 -10.39 28.07
CA THR A 7 -5.51 -11.30 29.23
C THR A 7 -4.10 -11.84 29.51
N SER A 8 -3.31 -12.15 28.47
CA SER A 8 -2.00 -12.82 28.63
C SER A 8 -0.83 -11.86 28.74
N TYR A 9 -0.92 -10.66 28.14
CA TYR A 9 0.22 -9.72 28.07
C TYR A 9 -0.04 -8.35 28.71
N HIS A 10 -1.24 -8.08 29.21
CA HIS A 10 -1.61 -6.81 29.87
C HIS A 10 -1.28 -5.56 29.02
N PHE A 11 -1.41 -5.67 27.69
CA PHE A 11 -1.20 -4.53 26.80
C PHE A 11 -2.19 -3.39 27.09
N PRO A 12 -1.81 -2.13 26.87
CA PRO A 12 -2.69 -1.00 26.99
C PRO A 12 -3.98 -1.21 26.16
N ALA A 13 -5.11 -0.70 26.66
CA ALA A 13 -6.41 -0.85 25.99
C ALA A 13 -6.42 -0.38 24.53
N VAL A 14 -5.60 0.63 24.20
CA VAL A 14 -5.46 1.17 22.84
C VAL A 14 -4.88 0.14 21.87
N VAL A 15 -3.94 -0.71 22.30
CA VAL A 15 -3.37 -1.79 21.48
C VAL A 15 -4.44 -2.86 21.21
N SER A 16 -5.13 -3.29 22.26
CA SER A 16 -6.21 -4.27 22.13
C SER A 16 -7.36 -3.77 21.24
N ALA A 17 -7.71 -2.48 21.35
CA ALA A 17 -8.71 -1.85 20.48
C ALA A 17 -8.25 -1.79 19.02
N GLY A 18 -6.98 -1.45 18.77
CA GLY A 18 -6.39 -1.47 17.44
C GLY A 18 -6.49 -2.84 16.78
N VAL A 19 -6.07 -3.90 17.50
CA VAL A 19 -6.13 -5.29 17.03
C VAL A 19 -7.58 -5.79 16.88
N MET A 20 -8.51 -5.36 17.73
CA MET A 20 -9.90 -5.80 17.65
C MET A 20 -10.64 -5.19 16.45
N MET A 21 -10.37 -3.91 16.14
CA MET A 21 -11.19 -3.13 15.22
C MET A 21 -10.51 -2.85 13.86
N HIS A 22 -9.35 -3.42 13.56
CA HIS A 22 -8.67 -3.15 12.27
C HIS A 22 -9.39 -3.73 11.04
N HIS A 23 -10.42 -4.56 11.25
CA HIS A 23 -11.31 -5.03 10.19
C HIS A 23 -12.59 -4.19 10.04
N GLU A 24 -12.79 -3.17 10.87
CA GLU A 24 -13.86 -2.21 10.66
C GLU A 24 -13.64 -1.42 9.35
N TRP A 25 -14.72 -1.13 8.65
CA TRP A 25 -14.72 -0.30 7.47
C TRP A 25 -15.11 1.13 7.82
N TYR A 26 -14.54 2.10 7.11
CA TYR A 26 -14.77 3.50 7.41
C TYR A 26 -16.25 3.90 7.27
N ASN A 27 -17.01 3.23 6.39
CA ASN A 27 -18.45 3.41 6.20
C ASN A 27 -19.32 2.60 7.18
N GLY A 28 -18.75 1.75 8.05
CA GLY A 28 -19.46 0.93 9.03
C GLY A 28 -19.89 -0.46 8.57
N GLU A 29 -19.55 -0.85 7.34
CA GLU A 29 -19.87 -2.20 6.80
C GLU A 29 -18.86 -3.28 7.23
N GLY A 30 -17.84 -2.91 8.01
CA GLY A 30 -16.84 -3.82 8.53
C GLY A 30 -17.28 -4.61 9.77
N TYR A 31 -16.32 -5.27 10.40
CA TYR A 31 -16.55 -6.08 11.61
C TYR A 31 -15.43 -5.84 12.63
N PRO A 32 -15.59 -6.16 13.93
CA PRO A 32 -16.66 -6.98 14.53
C PRO A 32 -17.86 -6.19 15.07
N ILE A 33 -17.83 -4.87 15.10
CA ILE A 33 -18.82 -4.05 15.81
C ILE A 33 -19.69 -3.24 14.85
N GLY A 34 -19.16 -2.93 13.62
CA GLY A 34 -19.81 -2.07 12.64
C GLY A 34 -19.67 -0.58 12.97
N LYS A 35 -18.56 -0.20 13.58
CA LYS A 35 -18.22 1.21 13.80
C LYS A 35 -17.86 1.91 12.51
N SER A 36 -18.14 3.22 12.41
CA SER A 36 -17.86 4.02 11.23
C SER A 36 -17.07 5.30 11.55
N GLY A 37 -16.41 5.84 10.55
CA GLY A 37 -15.75 7.13 10.63
C GLY A 37 -14.73 7.24 11.76
N ASP A 38 -14.85 8.31 12.53
CA ASP A 38 -13.94 8.61 13.65
C ASP A 38 -14.25 7.84 14.94
N ASP A 39 -15.37 7.09 14.99
CA ASP A 39 -15.67 6.16 16.09
C ASP A 39 -14.74 4.92 16.06
N ILE A 40 -14.13 4.64 14.91
CA ILE A 40 -13.06 3.63 14.79
C ILE A 40 -11.77 4.24 15.33
N PRO A 41 -11.11 3.62 16.33
CA PRO A 41 -9.86 4.12 16.87
C PRO A 41 -8.81 4.37 15.78
N LEU A 42 -8.06 5.48 15.90
CA LEU A 42 -7.07 5.88 14.90
C LEU A 42 -6.07 4.75 14.59
N TYR A 43 -5.59 4.04 15.60
CA TYR A 43 -4.66 2.91 15.41
C TYR A 43 -5.28 1.77 14.61
N ALA A 44 -6.56 1.46 14.82
CA ALA A 44 -7.26 0.45 14.03
C ALA A 44 -7.35 0.86 12.56
N ARG A 45 -7.68 2.13 12.28
CA ARG A 45 -7.71 2.67 10.91
C ARG A 45 -6.33 2.67 10.23
N ILE A 46 -5.25 2.92 10.98
CA ILE A 46 -3.88 2.84 10.46
C ILE A 46 -3.51 1.39 10.13
N ILE A 47 -3.77 0.47 11.05
CA ILE A 47 -3.52 -0.97 10.84
C ILE A 47 -4.32 -1.46 9.63
N LYS A 48 -5.60 -1.09 9.50
CA LYS A 48 -6.44 -1.44 8.36
C LYS A 48 -5.80 -1.09 7.02
N VAL A 49 -5.29 0.13 6.86
CA VAL A 49 -4.63 0.59 5.64
C VAL A 49 -3.38 -0.23 5.34
N THR A 50 -2.51 -0.41 6.33
CA THR A 50 -1.22 -1.10 6.15
C THR A 50 -1.37 -2.60 5.96
N ASP A 51 -2.21 -3.26 6.75
CA ASP A 51 -2.48 -4.70 6.64
C ASP A 51 -3.17 -5.05 5.32
N SER A 52 -4.14 -4.24 4.88
CA SER A 52 -4.81 -4.46 3.61
C SER A 52 -3.86 -4.34 2.42
N TYR A 53 -2.97 -3.35 2.43
CA TYR A 53 -1.96 -3.23 1.39
C TYR A 53 -1.01 -4.43 1.37
N ASP A 54 -0.43 -4.79 2.52
CA ASP A 54 0.44 -5.96 2.63
C ASP A 54 -0.25 -7.24 2.17
N ALA A 55 -1.50 -7.43 2.58
CA ALA A 55 -2.29 -8.59 2.17
C ALA A 55 -2.56 -8.67 0.66
N MET A 56 -2.67 -7.53 -0.03
CA MET A 56 -2.87 -7.47 -1.48
C MET A 56 -1.59 -7.79 -2.26
N ILE A 57 -0.45 -7.29 -1.82
CA ILE A 57 0.83 -7.44 -2.52
C ILE A 57 1.65 -8.67 -2.08
N SER A 58 1.23 -9.36 -1.02
CA SER A 58 1.91 -10.56 -0.53
C SER A 58 1.36 -11.82 -1.18
N LYS A 59 2.26 -12.73 -1.57
CA LYS A 59 1.88 -14.03 -2.10
C LYS A 59 1.27 -14.88 -0.97
N ARG A 60 0.01 -15.30 -1.13
CA ARG A 60 -0.70 -16.17 -0.17
C ARG A 60 -1.26 -17.41 -0.89
N PRO A 61 -1.31 -18.57 -0.25
CA PRO A 61 -1.93 -19.77 -0.83
C PRO A 61 -3.39 -19.47 -1.25
N GLY A 62 -3.74 -19.84 -2.49
CA GLY A 62 -5.10 -19.70 -3.00
C GLY A 62 -5.55 -18.29 -3.42
N ARG A 63 -4.64 -17.31 -3.41
CA ARG A 63 -4.93 -15.94 -3.87
C ARG A 63 -3.81 -15.42 -4.76
N GLU A 64 -4.18 -14.85 -5.90
CA GLU A 64 -3.23 -14.13 -6.73
C GLU A 64 -2.79 -12.82 -6.04
N GLN A 65 -1.52 -12.55 -6.16
CA GLN A 65 -0.88 -11.31 -5.70
C GLN A 65 -1.24 -10.18 -6.67
N LEU A 66 -1.71 -9.07 -6.14
CA LEU A 66 -1.89 -7.86 -6.93
C LEU A 66 -0.53 -7.18 -7.19
N SER A 67 -0.42 -6.46 -8.31
CA SER A 67 0.68 -5.53 -8.47
C SER A 67 0.56 -4.40 -7.46
N PRO A 68 1.66 -3.75 -7.05
CA PRO A 68 1.60 -2.59 -6.19
C PRO A 68 0.72 -1.46 -6.75
N ALA A 69 0.69 -1.29 -8.08
CA ALA A 69 -0.15 -0.30 -8.75
C ALA A 69 -1.64 -0.63 -8.57
N ASP A 70 -2.04 -1.88 -8.84
CA ASP A 70 -3.44 -2.32 -8.70
C ASP A 70 -3.91 -2.22 -7.23
N ALA A 71 -3.03 -2.57 -6.27
CA ALA A 71 -3.32 -2.43 -4.85
C ALA A 71 -3.58 -0.97 -4.45
N ILE A 72 -2.78 -0.04 -4.97
CA ILE A 72 -2.97 1.40 -4.74
C ILE A 72 -4.26 1.89 -5.39
N GLU A 73 -4.55 1.48 -6.61
CA GLU A 73 -5.78 1.83 -7.33
C GLU A 73 -7.02 1.36 -6.56
N TYR A 74 -7.00 0.13 -6.05
CA TYR A 74 -8.03 -0.39 -5.16
C TYR A 74 -8.19 0.48 -3.91
N MET A 75 -7.09 0.81 -3.22
CA MET A 75 -7.14 1.61 -2.00
C MET A 75 -7.69 3.01 -2.24
N MET A 76 -7.36 3.62 -3.39
CA MET A 76 -7.92 4.92 -3.79
C MET A 76 -9.41 4.83 -4.09
N ALA A 77 -9.85 3.80 -4.79
CA ALA A 77 -11.27 3.56 -5.10
C ALA A 77 -12.10 3.31 -3.84
N MET A 78 -11.53 2.63 -2.85
CA MET A 78 -12.20 2.29 -1.59
C MET A 78 -12.01 3.34 -0.47
N ALA A 79 -11.38 4.47 -0.78
CA ALA A 79 -11.25 5.59 0.15
C ALA A 79 -12.63 6.21 0.45
N GLY A 80 -13.00 6.25 1.72
CA GLY A 80 -14.34 6.66 2.18
C GLY A 80 -15.32 5.50 2.42
N ALA A 81 -15.12 4.36 1.77
CA ALA A 81 -15.86 3.14 2.05
C ALA A 81 -15.10 2.25 3.04
N GLU A 82 -14.05 1.60 2.60
CA GLU A 82 -13.26 0.68 3.43
C GLU A 82 -12.21 1.43 4.26
N PHE A 83 -11.56 2.43 3.68
CA PHE A 83 -10.43 3.14 4.28
C PHE A 83 -10.75 4.59 4.62
N ALA A 84 -10.15 5.11 5.71
CA ALA A 84 -10.18 6.53 6.02
C ALA A 84 -9.42 7.34 4.94
N PRO A 85 -10.05 8.28 4.20
CA PRO A 85 -9.43 8.97 3.05
C PRO A 85 -8.13 9.69 3.40
N LYS A 86 -8.09 10.35 4.57
CA LYS A 86 -6.88 11.03 5.06
C LYS A 86 -5.70 10.07 5.24
N LEU A 87 -5.95 8.86 5.74
CA LEU A 87 -4.90 7.87 5.97
C LEU A 87 -4.41 7.26 4.66
N VAL A 88 -5.30 7.01 3.69
CA VAL A 88 -4.89 6.60 2.34
C VAL A 88 -3.97 7.65 1.72
N ASN A 89 -4.34 8.92 1.74
CA ASN A 89 -3.50 9.99 1.22
C ASN A 89 -2.12 10.07 1.90
N ILE A 90 -2.06 9.95 3.22
CA ILE A 90 -0.79 9.95 3.96
C ILE A 90 0.04 8.73 3.58
N PHE A 91 -0.58 7.55 3.51
CA PHE A 91 0.07 6.30 3.15
C PHE A 91 0.71 6.40 1.76
N LEU A 92 -0.03 6.84 0.75
CA LEU A 92 0.45 6.98 -0.63
C LEU A 92 1.61 7.98 -0.78
N ARG A 93 1.62 9.04 0.03
CA ARG A 93 2.70 10.04 0.03
C ARG A 93 3.97 9.58 0.73
N ARG A 94 3.87 8.64 1.66
CA ARG A 94 4.99 8.19 2.51
C ARG A 94 5.58 6.86 2.09
N MET A 95 4.82 6.07 1.38
CA MET A 95 5.23 4.74 0.99
C MET A 95 6.08 4.75 -0.28
N ALA A 96 7.21 4.08 -0.24
CA ALA A 96 7.96 3.74 -1.44
C ALA A 96 7.36 2.45 -2.02
N VAL A 97 6.46 2.60 -3.00
CA VAL A 97 5.78 1.48 -3.67
C VAL A 97 6.78 0.54 -4.33
N TYR A 98 7.81 1.13 -4.92
CA TYR A 98 8.93 0.41 -5.52
C TYR A 98 10.21 0.77 -4.75
N PRO A 99 10.72 -0.11 -3.88
CA PRO A 99 11.95 0.15 -3.13
C PRO A 99 13.14 0.45 -4.05
N ILE A 100 14.04 1.33 -3.60
CA ILE A 100 15.30 1.57 -4.32
C ILE A 100 16.09 0.27 -4.41
N GLY A 101 16.58 -0.04 -5.61
CA GLY A 101 17.30 -1.26 -5.91
C GLY A 101 16.43 -2.43 -6.36
N CYS A 102 15.10 -2.36 -6.27
CA CYS A 102 14.26 -3.42 -6.81
C CYS A 102 14.26 -3.39 -8.33
N GLU A 103 14.20 -4.60 -8.91
CA GLU A 103 14.05 -4.79 -10.35
C GLU A 103 12.57 -4.73 -10.74
N VAL A 104 12.28 -4.06 -11.85
CA VAL A 104 10.92 -3.85 -12.36
C VAL A 104 10.86 -4.12 -13.86
N LEU A 105 9.72 -4.65 -14.31
CA LEU A 105 9.37 -4.76 -15.71
C LEU A 105 8.50 -3.56 -16.09
N LEU A 106 8.95 -2.80 -17.07
CA LEU A 106 8.22 -1.64 -17.60
C LEU A 106 7.18 -2.08 -18.64
N SER A 107 6.16 -1.24 -18.85
CA SER A 107 5.07 -1.52 -19.80
C SER A 107 5.54 -1.62 -21.27
N ASN A 108 6.71 -1.06 -21.59
CA ASN A 108 7.35 -1.18 -22.90
C ASN A 108 8.24 -2.44 -23.02
N GLY A 109 8.25 -3.32 -22.03
CA GLY A 109 9.01 -4.57 -22.00
C GLY A 109 10.46 -4.45 -21.53
N GLN A 110 10.97 -3.26 -21.24
CA GLN A 110 12.32 -3.07 -20.71
C GLN A 110 12.41 -3.45 -19.23
N HIS A 111 13.58 -3.92 -18.82
CA HIS A 111 13.91 -4.13 -17.41
C HIS A 111 14.57 -2.89 -16.82
N GLY A 112 14.18 -2.54 -15.62
CA GLY A 112 14.73 -1.41 -14.92
C GLY A 112 15.04 -1.70 -13.47
N ILE A 113 15.96 -0.95 -12.89
CA ILE A 113 16.25 -0.94 -11.46
C ILE A 113 15.86 0.42 -10.90
N VAL A 114 15.04 0.43 -9.87
CA VAL A 114 14.61 1.68 -9.23
C VAL A 114 15.81 2.37 -8.60
N ALA A 115 16.16 3.55 -9.10
CA ALA A 115 17.30 4.33 -8.64
C ALA A 115 16.91 5.40 -7.61
N LYS A 116 15.70 5.97 -7.73
CA LYS A 116 15.20 7.01 -6.82
C LYS A 116 13.69 7.06 -6.81
N ASN A 117 13.10 7.24 -5.62
CA ASN A 117 11.69 7.56 -5.47
C ASN A 117 11.47 9.07 -5.31
N PHE A 118 10.33 9.56 -5.76
CA PHE A 118 9.91 10.94 -5.60
C PHE A 118 8.75 11.03 -4.61
N ARG A 119 8.82 12.01 -3.73
CA ARG A 119 7.70 12.32 -2.83
C ARG A 119 6.47 12.70 -3.66
N ASP A 120 5.30 12.24 -3.24
CA ASP A 120 4.01 12.45 -3.91
C ASP A 120 3.84 11.78 -5.29
N PHE A 121 4.87 11.04 -5.79
CA PHE A 121 4.86 10.31 -7.07
C PHE A 121 5.31 8.86 -6.88
N SER A 122 4.68 8.16 -5.95
CA SER A 122 5.07 6.80 -5.52
C SER A 122 5.11 5.75 -6.64
N LEU A 123 4.31 5.95 -7.71
CA LEU A 123 4.25 5.07 -8.89
C LEU A 123 5.17 5.50 -10.03
N ARG A 124 5.89 6.61 -9.90
CA ARG A 124 6.69 7.25 -10.96
C ARG A 124 8.14 7.46 -10.54
N PRO A 125 8.92 6.40 -10.24
CA PRO A 125 10.31 6.53 -9.82
C PRO A 125 11.24 6.92 -10.98
N LEU A 126 12.48 7.26 -10.65
CA LEU A 126 13.61 7.25 -11.57
C LEU A 126 14.12 5.81 -11.67
N VAL A 127 14.24 5.30 -12.88
CA VAL A 127 14.63 3.91 -13.15
C VAL A 127 15.90 3.90 -13.99
N ARG A 128 16.85 3.04 -13.66
CA ARG A 128 17.99 2.73 -14.53
C ARG A 128 17.61 1.53 -15.40
N ILE A 129 17.62 1.73 -16.71
CA ILE A 129 17.34 0.67 -17.69
C ILE A 129 18.51 -0.31 -17.72
N VAL A 130 18.23 -1.60 -17.56
CA VAL A 130 19.28 -2.64 -17.47
C VAL A 130 19.99 -2.81 -18.80
N GLU A 131 19.26 -2.82 -19.90
CA GLU A 131 19.77 -3.09 -21.25
C GLU A 131 20.72 -2.00 -21.76
N THR A 132 20.45 -0.74 -21.41
CA THR A 132 21.21 0.42 -21.94
C THR A 132 22.10 1.10 -20.91
N GLY A 133 21.82 0.87 -19.62
CA GLY A 133 22.42 1.63 -18.50
C GLY A 133 21.88 3.06 -18.37
N GLY A 134 20.99 3.49 -19.27
CA GLY A 134 20.39 4.82 -19.27
C GLY A 134 19.45 5.04 -18.09
N MET A 135 19.26 6.32 -17.73
CA MET A 135 18.30 6.72 -16.69
C MET A 135 16.99 7.18 -17.34
N LEU A 136 15.87 6.67 -16.88
CA LEU A 136 14.53 7.05 -17.33
C LEU A 136 13.74 7.57 -16.13
N ASN A 137 13.34 8.83 -16.18
CA ASN A 137 12.51 9.44 -15.15
C ASN A 137 11.02 9.29 -15.54
N LEU A 138 10.34 8.34 -14.92
CA LEU A 138 8.92 8.06 -15.23
C LEU A 138 8.00 9.23 -14.88
N ARG A 139 8.47 10.19 -14.06
CA ARG A 139 7.70 11.37 -13.67
C ARG A 139 7.79 12.51 -14.65
N ASP A 140 9.01 12.82 -15.14
CA ASP A 140 9.33 14.08 -15.83
C ASP A 140 9.78 13.91 -17.28
N ASP A 141 10.38 12.76 -17.65
CA ASP A 141 10.84 12.55 -19.02
C ASP A 141 9.67 12.33 -19.98
N PRO A 142 9.66 12.96 -21.16
CA PRO A 142 8.58 12.80 -22.15
C PRO A 142 8.29 11.34 -22.51
N GLU A 143 9.34 10.52 -22.66
CA GLU A 143 9.22 9.08 -22.90
C GLU A 143 8.67 8.36 -21.65
N GLY A 144 9.11 8.77 -20.46
CA GLY A 144 8.72 8.19 -19.19
C GLY A 144 7.24 8.36 -18.88
N LEU A 145 6.61 9.45 -19.33
CA LEU A 145 5.21 9.75 -19.04
C LEU A 145 4.23 8.69 -19.59
N SER A 146 4.56 8.06 -20.71
CA SER A 146 3.76 6.99 -21.34
C SER A 146 4.08 5.60 -20.80
N ILE A 147 5.16 5.46 -20.02
CA ILE A 147 5.65 4.18 -19.50
C ILE A 147 5.22 4.02 -18.04
N THR A 148 4.73 2.85 -17.70
CA THR A 148 4.38 2.46 -16.32
C THR A 148 5.17 1.25 -15.88
N ILE A 149 5.21 0.99 -14.58
CA ILE A 149 5.76 -0.25 -14.04
C ILE A 149 4.65 -1.29 -14.02
N GLY A 150 4.82 -2.37 -14.79
CA GLY A 150 3.85 -3.47 -14.84
C GLY A 150 3.95 -4.39 -13.61
N ARG A 151 5.18 -4.74 -13.19
CA ARG A 151 5.41 -5.57 -11.99
C ARG A 151 6.81 -5.41 -11.44
N MET A 152 6.98 -5.74 -10.15
CA MET A 152 8.30 -6.00 -9.58
C MET A 152 8.76 -7.41 -9.97
N ILE A 153 10.05 -7.55 -10.26
CA ILE A 153 10.73 -8.83 -10.47
C ILE A 153 11.38 -9.17 -9.11
N MET A 154 10.99 -10.29 -8.53
CA MET A 154 11.54 -10.78 -7.25
C MET A 154 12.55 -11.89 -7.52
#